data_a050be185ffd7026280ff76a941852f9
#
_entry.id   a050be185ffd7026280ff76a941852f9
#
_cell.length_a   1.000
_cell.length_b   1.000
_cell.length_c   1.000
_cell.angle_alpha   90.00
_cell.angle_beta   90.00
_cell.angle_gamma   90.00
#
_symmetry.space_group_name_H-M   'P 1'
#
loop_
_entity.id
_entity.type
_entity.pdbx_description
1 polymer ?
#
loop_
_entity_poly.entity_id
_entity_poly.type
_entity_poly.pdbx_seq_one_letter_code
_entity_poly.pdbx_strand_id
1 'polypeptide(L)'
;MSKYTEDDLREELKNKEYEYGFYTDIDSETFAKGLNEDVVRAISKKKNEPEWMTQWRLEAFKVWSKMKEPEWANVSYKKPEFQEISYYSAPKKKPKLNSLDEVDPDLLATFEKLGISLEEQKRLANVAVDIVMDSVSVATTFKDTLAEKGIIFMPISEAIQKHPELVKKYLGSVVPQKDNFYAALNSAVFSDGSFCYIPKGVQCPMELSTYFRINEGGTGQFERTLVIADKGSYVSYLEGCTAPQRDENQLHAAVVELIALDDAEIKYSTVQNWFPGDSDGKGGVYNFVTKRGLCETNAKISWTQVETGSAITWKYPSCILKGNNSVGEFYSIAVTNNFQQADTGTKMIHLGKNTKSTIISKGISAGKSQNSYRGLVQIGSRATNARNFSQCDSLLMGNDCGAHTFPYIEVKNKTAQIEHEATTSKIGEEQLFYCNQRGIDTEKAIALIVNGFSKEILNMLPMEFAVEAKKLLEISLEGSVG
;
A
#
# COMPACT_ATOMS: atom_id res chain seq x y z
N MET A 1 21.06 -38.19 12.86
CA MET A 1 21.46 -37.28 13.93
C MET A 1 21.90 -36.00 13.27
N SER A 2 21.10 -34.93 13.35
CA SER A 2 21.41 -33.61 12.80
C SER A 2 22.69 -33.08 13.44
N LYS A 3 23.62 -32.57 12.61
CA LYS A 3 24.90 -32.01 13.06
C LYS A 3 24.79 -30.54 13.50
N TYR A 4 23.60 -29.98 13.52
CA TYR A 4 23.35 -28.58 13.88
C TYR A 4 22.68 -28.55 15.25
N THR A 5 23.19 -27.69 16.13
CA THR A 5 22.57 -27.36 17.41
C THR A 5 21.51 -26.23 17.15
N GLU A 6 20.58 -26.05 18.10
CA GLU A 6 19.62 -24.95 18.04
C GLU A 6 20.30 -23.58 17.96
N ASP A 7 21.47 -23.43 18.55
CA ASP A 7 22.26 -22.20 18.53
C ASP A 7 22.90 -21.98 17.14
N ASP A 8 23.33 -23.03 16.45
CA ASP A 8 23.85 -22.94 15.08
C ASP A 8 22.74 -22.48 14.10
N LEU A 9 21.53 -23.00 14.27
CA LEU A 9 20.37 -22.58 13.50
C LEU A 9 19.95 -21.13 13.80
N ARG A 10 20.06 -20.69 15.07
CA ARG A 10 19.79 -19.31 15.47
C ARG A 10 20.83 -18.33 14.91
N GLU A 11 22.10 -18.70 14.83
CA GLU A 11 23.13 -17.87 14.18
C GLU A 11 22.98 -17.83 12.67
N GLU A 12 22.60 -18.93 12.04
CA GLU A 12 22.35 -18.99 10.60
C GLU A 12 21.12 -18.16 10.21
N LEU A 13 20.06 -18.16 11.03
CA LEU A 13 18.86 -17.33 10.85
C LEU A 13 19.11 -15.84 11.12
N LYS A 14 19.99 -15.50 12.09
CA LYS A 14 20.40 -14.11 12.34
C LYS A 14 21.22 -13.50 11.20
N ASN A 15 21.93 -14.33 10.45
CA ASN A 15 22.78 -13.91 9.33
C ASN A 15 22.09 -14.00 7.97
N LYS A 16 20.81 -14.39 7.91
CA LYS A 16 20.06 -14.35 6.66
C LYS A 16 19.80 -12.90 6.27
N GLU A 17 20.52 -12.43 5.26
CA GLU A 17 20.32 -11.09 4.71
C GLU A 17 18.90 -10.94 4.17
N TYR A 18 18.27 -9.81 4.47
CA TYR A 18 16.99 -9.43 3.89
C TYR A 18 17.11 -9.36 2.36
N GLU A 19 16.42 -10.26 1.65
CA GLU A 19 16.55 -10.47 0.19
C GLU A 19 16.40 -9.18 -0.61
N TYR A 20 15.58 -8.22 -0.13
CA TYR A 20 15.33 -6.93 -0.77
C TYR A 20 16.17 -5.78 -0.17
N GLY A 21 17.08 -6.08 0.75
CA GLY A 21 17.90 -5.11 1.48
C GLY A 21 19.07 -4.50 0.71
N PHE A 22 19.29 -4.92 -0.54
CA PHE A 22 20.37 -4.41 -1.37
C PHE A 22 20.13 -2.97 -1.84
N TYR A 23 21.23 -2.25 -2.12
CA TYR A 23 21.22 -0.92 -2.72
C TYR A 23 21.48 -1.00 -4.22
N THR A 24 20.83 -0.13 -4.97
CA THR A 24 21.18 0.13 -6.35
C THR A 24 22.17 1.30 -6.37
N ASP A 25 23.39 1.08 -6.86
CA ASP A 25 24.43 2.11 -6.94
C ASP A 25 24.16 3.06 -8.13
N ILE A 26 23.26 4.01 -7.91
CA ILE A 26 22.88 5.02 -8.90
C ILE A 26 23.17 6.41 -8.33
N ASP A 27 23.92 7.21 -9.09
CA ASP A 27 24.22 8.59 -8.73
C ASP A 27 22.94 9.44 -8.71
N SER A 28 22.56 9.95 -7.55
CA SER A 28 21.30 10.66 -7.29
C SER A 28 21.52 12.16 -7.06
N GLU A 29 20.54 12.96 -7.48
CA GLU A 29 20.42 14.37 -7.11
C GLU A 29 19.38 14.49 -5.99
N THR A 30 19.83 14.86 -4.79
CA THR A 30 18.97 14.98 -3.60
C THR A 30 18.93 16.44 -3.14
N PHE A 31 17.74 16.95 -2.81
CA PHE A 31 17.57 18.30 -2.27
C PHE A 31 18.09 18.38 -0.83
N ALA A 32 18.43 19.60 -0.39
CA ALA A 32 18.77 19.86 1.00
C ALA A 32 17.63 19.45 1.94
N LYS A 33 17.96 19.02 3.15
CA LYS A 33 17.01 18.66 4.19
C LYS A 33 16.15 19.85 4.62
N GLY A 34 14.95 19.56 5.07
CA GLY A 34 13.98 20.52 5.58
C GLY A 34 12.86 20.86 4.59
N LEU A 35 11.73 21.29 5.12
CA LEU A 35 10.54 21.66 4.35
C LEU A 35 10.13 23.10 4.61
N ASN A 36 10.10 23.87 3.54
CA ASN A 36 9.66 25.26 3.49
C ASN A 36 9.03 25.57 2.11
N GLU A 37 8.54 26.79 1.91
CA GLU A 37 7.93 27.20 0.63
C GLU A 37 8.91 27.11 -0.56
N ASP A 38 10.21 27.36 -0.34
CA ASP A 38 11.20 27.31 -1.41
C ASP A 38 11.43 25.87 -1.89
N VAL A 39 11.46 24.90 -0.98
CA VAL A 39 11.55 23.48 -1.32
C VAL A 39 10.31 23.03 -2.11
N VAL A 40 9.10 23.46 -1.72
CA VAL A 40 7.85 23.16 -2.45
C VAL A 40 7.91 23.74 -3.87
N ARG A 41 8.37 24.99 -4.03
CA ARG A 41 8.56 25.62 -5.35
C ARG A 41 9.64 24.92 -6.17
N ALA A 42 10.72 24.49 -5.53
CA ALA A 42 11.82 23.77 -6.19
C ALA A 42 11.33 22.41 -6.75
N ILE A 43 10.52 21.64 -5.99
CA ILE A 43 9.89 20.41 -6.47
C ILE A 43 9.05 20.69 -7.71
N SER A 44 8.15 21.65 -7.63
CA SER A 44 7.26 22.04 -8.74
C SER A 44 8.05 22.47 -9.99
N LYS A 45 9.10 23.28 -9.80
CA LYS A 45 10.01 23.70 -10.89
C LYS A 45 10.76 22.51 -11.50
N LYS A 46 11.24 21.58 -10.67
CA LYS A 46 11.97 20.38 -11.14
C LYS A 46 11.08 19.48 -11.99
N LYS A 47 9.78 19.40 -11.66
CA LYS A 47 8.78 18.64 -12.40
C LYS A 47 8.17 19.42 -13.57
N ASN A 48 8.60 20.68 -13.82
CA ASN A 48 8.04 21.57 -14.84
C ASN A 48 6.51 21.72 -14.72
N GLU A 49 6.01 21.83 -13.50
CA GLU A 49 4.58 21.94 -13.25
C GLU A 49 4.02 23.31 -13.64
N PRO A 50 2.77 23.36 -14.10
CA PRO A 50 2.09 24.64 -14.36
C PRO A 50 1.79 25.37 -13.04
N GLU A 51 1.67 26.70 -13.09
CA GLU A 51 1.51 27.56 -11.91
C GLU A 51 0.34 27.15 -11.01
N TRP A 52 -0.78 26.68 -11.58
CA TRP A 52 -1.92 26.20 -10.78
C TRP A 52 -1.53 25.05 -9.84
N MET A 53 -0.61 24.18 -10.27
CA MET A 53 -0.15 23.05 -9.46
C MET A 53 0.81 23.53 -8.35
N THR A 54 1.68 24.50 -8.66
CA THR A 54 2.53 25.15 -7.67
C THR A 54 1.70 25.79 -6.57
N GLN A 55 0.65 26.52 -6.93
CA GLN A 55 -0.26 27.14 -5.95
C GLN A 55 -1.00 26.10 -5.10
N TRP A 56 -1.48 25.01 -5.73
CA TRP A 56 -2.12 23.89 -5.04
C TRP A 56 -1.22 23.27 -3.97
N ARG A 57 0.08 23.08 -4.28
CA ARG A 57 1.07 22.60 -3.34
C ARG A 57 1.33 23.56 -2.18
N LEU A 58 1.47 24.83 -2.48
CA LEU A 58 1.70 25.87 -1.48
C LEU A 58 0.52 26.01 -0.50
N GLU A 59 -0.71 25.88 -1.01
CA GLU A 59 -1.90 25.81 -0.15
C GLU A 59 -1.85 24.60 0.79
N ALA A 60 -1.47 23.44 0.27
CA ALA A 60 -1.29 22.23 1.09
C ALA A 60 -0.20 22.41 2.16
N PHE A 61 0.92 23.01 1.80
CA PHE A 61 1.99 23.33 2.75
C PHE A 61 1.52 24.26 3.88
N LYS A 62 0.77 25.33 3.53
CA LYS A 62 0.19 26.25 4.51
C LYS A 62 -0.81 25.56 5.46
N VAL A 63 -1.54 24.58 4.96
CA VAL A 63 -2.43 23.76 5.78
C VAL A 63 -1.61 22.87 6.71
N TRP A 64 -0.67 22.13 6.17
CA TRP A 64 0.18 21.21 6.90
C TRP A 64 0.95 21.90 8.04
N SER A 65 1.54 23.07 7.79
CA SER A 65 2.33 23.83 8.77
C SER A 65 1.55 24.25 10.02
N LYS A 66 0.21 24.23 9.96
CA LYS A 66 -0.70 24.53 11.07
C LYS A 66 -1.26 23.28 11.75
N MET A 67 -1.10 22.12 11.12
CA MET A 67 -1.58 20.85 11.67
C MET A 67 -0.61 20.31 12.72
N LYS A 68 -1.14 19.53 13.64
CA LYS A 68 -0.35 18.68 14.54
C LYS A 68 -0.40 17.25 14.06
N GLU A 69 0.73 16.57 14.17
CA GLU A 69 0.78 15.12 13.93
C GLU A 69 -0.20 14.41 14.87
N PRO A 70 -1.07 13.53 14.34
CA PRO A 70 -2.08 12.88 15.18
C PRO A 70 -1.43 11.82 16.10
N GLU A 71 -2.09 11.57 17.24
CA GLU A 71 -1.60 10.66 18.30
C GLU A 71 -2.62 9.58 18.67
N TRP A 72 -3.66 9.40 17.87
CA TRP A 72 -4.77 8.50 18.20
C TRP A 72 -4.53 7.04 17.76
N ALA A 73 -3.56 6.76 16.88
CA ALA A 73 -3.25 5.40 16.45
C ALA A 73 -2.59 4.60 17.58
N ASN A 74 -2.85 3.31 17.62
CA ASN A 74 -2.28 2.40 18.62
C ASN A 74 -0.89 1.92 18.21
N VAL A 75 0.01 2.88 17.98
CA VAL A 75 1.42 2.66 17.65
C VAL A 75 2.28 3.63 18.45
N SER A 76 3.46 3.19 18.84
CA SER A 76 4.45 4.00 19.56
C SER A 76 5.75 4.06 18.78
N TYR A 77 6.18 5.23 18.38
CA TYR A 77 7.37 5.44 17.57
C TYR A 77 8.01 6.80 17.86
N LYS A 78 9.30 6.93 17.55
CA LYS A 78 9.96 8.24 17.56
C LYS A 78 9.43 9.05 16.38
N LYS A 79 8.81 10.21 16.68
CA LYS A 79 8.28 11.08 15.62
C LYS A 79 9.36 11.49 14.62
N PRO A 80 9.04 11.52 13.32
CA PRO A 80 9.96 11.99 12.30
C PRO A 80 10.35 13.45 12.54
N GLU A 81 11.63 13.75 12.40
CA GLU A 81 12.12 15.13 12.40
C GLU A 81 11.99 15.71 10.99
N PHE A 82 10.84 16.30 10.69
CA PHE A 82 10.48 16.78 9.34
C PHE A 82 11.48 17.78 8.74
N GLN A 83 12.31 18.43 9.54
CA GLN A 83 13.38 19.33 9.07
C GLN A 83 14.71 18.60 8.79
N GLU A 84 14.80 17.31 9.13
CA GLU A 84 15.97 16.47 8.87
C GLU A 84 15.76 15.50 7.70
N ILE A 85 14.64 15.59 6.98
CA ILE A 85 14.30 14.76 5.82
C ILE A 85 14.51 15.57 4.54
N SER A 86 15.06 14.94 3.49
CA SER A 86 14.98 15.46 2.12
C SER A 86 13.66 15.05 1.46
N TYR A 87 13.04 15.97 0.75
CA TYR A 87 11.71 15.78 0.13
C TYR A 87 11.77 15.52 -1.37
N TYR A 88 12.96 15.41 -1.93
CA TYR A 88 13.16 15.05 -3.33
C TYR A 88 14.51 14.38 -3.53
N SER A 89 14.50 13.21 -4.18
CA SER A 89 15.68 12.55 -4.69
C SER A 89 15.36 11.94 -6.04
N ALA A 90 16.28 12.01 -6.99
CA ALA A 90 16.09 11.42 -8.31
C ALA A 90 17.45 10.99 -8.89
N PRO A 91 17.51 9.89 -9.68
CA PRO A 91 18.70 9.53 -10.45
C PRO A 91 19.16 10.68 -11.35
N LYS A 92 20.46 10.99 -11.37
CA LYS A 92 21.01 12.07 -12.20
C LYS A 92 20.84 11.81 -13.69
N LYS A 93 21.01 10.56 -14.12
CA LYS A 93 20.73 10.14 -15.49
C LYS A 93 19.26 9.75 -15.58
N LYS A 94 18.49 10.49 -16.34
CA LYS A 94 17.11 10.12 -16.68
C LYS A 94 17.11 9.27 -17.92
N PRO A 95 16.82 7.97 -17.84
CA PRO A 95 16.36 7.28 -19.03
C PRO A 95 14.88 7.68 -19.25
N LYS A 96 14.58 8.42 -20.30
CA LYS A 96 13.23 8.41 -20.87
C LYS A 96 13.14 7.15 -21.72
N LEU A 97 12.61 6.09 -21.15
CA LEU A 97 12.62 4.81 -21.83
C LEU A 97 11.21 4.49 -22.32
N ASN A 98 11.07 4.31 -23.62
CA ASN A 98 9.85 3.81 -24.25
C ASN A 98 9.81 2.28 -24.29
N SER A 99 10.91 1.63 -23.92
CA SER A 99 11.07 0.18 -23.91
C SER A 99 12.03 -0.24 -22.78
N LEU A 100 11.81 -1.45 -22.25
CA LEU A 100 12.67 -2.04 -21.23
C LEU A 100 14.09 -2.38 -21.76
N ASP A 101 14.26 -2.48 -23.07
CA ASP A 101 15.55 -2.79 -23.70
C ASP A 101 16.52 -1.59 -23.66
N GLU A 102 16.03 -0.42 -23.30
CA GLU A 102 16.81 0.83 -23.14
C GLU A 102 17.16 1.12 -21.66
N VAL A 103 16.76 0.24 -20.71
CA VAL A 103 16.97 0.42 -19.27
C VAL A 103 18.45 0.24 -18.92
N ASP A 104 18.95 1.09 -18.01
CA ASP A 104 20.31 0.97 -17.46
C ASP A 104 20.52 -0.47 -16.92
N PRO A 105 21.61 -1.16 -17.30
CA PRO A 105 21.87 -2.53 -16.85
C PRO A 105 21.83 -2.73 -15.33
N ASP A 106 22.26 -1.74 -14.55
CA ASP A 106 22.26 -1.80 -13.08
C ASP A 106 20.82 -1.72 -12.53
N LEU A 107 19.97 -0.97 -13.22
CA LEU A 107 18.55 -0.89 -12.91
C LEU A 107 17.83 -2.19 -13.29
N LEU A 108 18.16 -2.79 -14.44
CA LEU A 108 17.64 -4.11 -14.86
C LEU A 108 18.04 -5.19 -13.85
N ALA A 109 19.31 -5.23 -13.45
CA ALA A 109 19.79 -6.15 -12.41
C ALA A 109 19.07 -5.95 -11.07
N THR A 110 18.70 -4.71 -10.76
CA THR A 110 17.88 -4.39 -9.58
C THR A 110 16.49 -5.01 -9.69
N PHE A 111 15.84 -4.91 -10.84
CA PHE A 111 14.52 -5.48 -11.06
C PHE A 111 14.54 -7.02 -11.01
N GLU A 112 15.55 -7.65 -11.59
CA GLU A 112 15.73 -9.11 -11.50
C GLU A 112 15.91 -9.56 -10.06
N LYS A 113 16.73 -8.87 -9.26
CA LYS A 113 16.91 -9.14 -7.82
C LYS A 113 15.62 -8.95 -7.01
N LEU A 114 14.75 -8.04 -7.43
CA LEU A 114 13.43 -7.83 -6.81
C LEU A 114 12.41 -8.91 -7.20
N GLY A 115 12.79 -9.86 -8.05
CA GLY A 115 11.85 -10.84 -8.60
C GLY A 115 10.88 -10.24 -9.61
N ILE A 116 11.11 -8.99 -10.03
CA ILE A 116 10.39 -8.34 -11.12
C ILE A 116 11.02 -8.83 -12.41
N SER A 117 10.70 -10.05 -12.84
CA SER A 117 11.14 -10.59 -14.12
C SER A 117 10.45 -9.83 -15.25
N LEU A 118 11.13 -8.80 -15.76
CA LEU A 118 10.63 -8.00 -16.89
C LEU A 118 10.45 -8.85 -18.16
N GLU A 119 11.27 -9.89 -18.33
CA GLU A 119 11.16 -10.85 -19.44
C GLU A 119 9.98 -11.81 -19.26
N GLU A 120 9.72 -12.28 -18.03
CA GLU A 120 8.55 -13.13 -17.74
C GLU A 120 7.25 -12.32 -17.77
N GLN A 121 7.26 -11.09 -17.32
CA GLN A 121 6.11 -10.17 -17.43
C GLN A 121 5.80 -9.84 -18.90
N LYS A 122 6.78 -9.73 -19.78
CA LYS A 122 6.57 -9.66 -21.23
C LYS A 122 5.93 -10.94 -21.79
N ARG A 123 6.18 -12.10 -21.17
CA ARG A 123 5.76 -13.42 -21.68
C ARG A 123 4.46 -13.95 -21.09
N LEU A 124 4.19 -13.70 -19.82
CA LEU A 124 3.16 -14.44 -19.06
C LEU A 124 1.88 -13.65 -18.83
N ALA A 125 1.89 -12.33 -18.87
CA ALA A 125 0.72 -11.59 -18.53
C ALA A 125 0.52 -10.36 -19.39
N ASN A 126 -0.69 -10.15 -19.77
CA ASN A 126 -1.28 -8.87 -20.09
C ASN A 126 -1.19 -7.90 -18.87
N VAL A 127 0.02 -7.56 -18.40
CA VAL A 127 0.23 -6.60 -17.30
C VAL A 127 1.01 -5.41 -17.82
N ALA A 128 0.44 -4.23 -17.71
CA ALA A 128 1.16 -2.98 -17.93
C ALA A 128 1.82 -2.52 -16.62
N VAL A 129 3.10 -2.24 -16.64
CA VAL A 129 3.90 -1.89 -15.46
C VAL A 129 4.45 -0.48 -15.56
N ASP A 130 4.32 0.30 -14.49
CA ASP A 130 5.04 1.55 -14.25
C ASP A 130 5.99 1.35 -13.06
N ILE A 131 7.22 1.86 -13.15
CA ILE A 131 8.23 1.68 -12.11
C ILE A 131 8.67 3.05 -11.63
N VAL A 132 8.50 3.29 -10.33
CA VAL A 132 8.88 4.52 -9.66
C VAL A 132 10.03 4.25 -8.69
N MET A 133 11.16 4.91 -8.90
CA MET A 133 12.32 4.87 -8.01
C MET A 133 12.51 6.25 -7.37
N ASP A 134 12.49 6.28 -6.04
CA ASP A 134 12.51 7.51 -5.24
C ASP A 134 11.44 8.52 -5.75
N SER A 135 11.84 9.62 -6.35
CA SER A 135 10.93 10.70 -6.76
C SER A 135 10.58 10.72 -8.26
N VAL A 136 10.90 9.69 -9.03
CA VAL A 136 10.66 9.70 -10.49
C VAL A 136 10.23 8.35 -11.03
N SER A 137 9.31 8.36 -12.01
CA SER A 137 9.03 7.19 -12.85
C SER A 137 10.19 6.96 -13.82
N VAL A 138 10.67 5.73 -13.87
CA VAL A 138 11.83 5.33 -14.68
C VAL A 138 11.46 4.50 -15.90
N ALA A 139 10.31 3.81 -15.89
CA ALA A 139 9.84 3.04 -17.04
C ALA A 139 8.33 2.85 -16.99
N THR A 140 7.66 2.89 -18.15
CA THR A 140 6.23 2.53 -18.29
C THR A 140 6.04 1.69 -19.54
N THR A 141 5.39 0.53 -19.41
CA THR A 141 5.17 -0.43 -20.51
C THR A 141 3.77 -0.33 -21.10
N PHE A 142 3.56 -0.87 -22.32
CA PHE A 142 2.27 -0.99 -22.99
C PHE A 142 1.47 0.31 -23.21
N LYS A 143 2.13 1.47 -23.18
CA LYS A 143 1.46 2.77 -23.41
C LYS A 143 0.64 2.81 -24.69
N ASP A 144 1.18 2.32 -25.80
CA ASP A 144 0.54 2.37 -27.12
C ASP A 144 -0.69 1.46 -27.18
N THR A 145 -0.59 0.23 -26.67
CA THR A 145 -1.71 -0.72 -26.62
C THR A 145 -2.88 -0.20 -25.78
N LEU A 146 -2.58 0.46 -24.66
CA LEU A 146 -3.59 1.10 -23.83
C LEU A 146 -4.19 2.33 -24.51
N ALA A 147 -3.34 3.13 -25.18
CA ALA A 147 -3.76 4.33 -25.88
C ALA A 147 -4.71 4.04 -27.06
N GLU A 148 -4.56 2.90 -27.74
CA GLU A 148 -5.51 2.45 -28.79
C GLU A 148 -6.95 2.31 -28.29
N LYS A 149 -7.12 2.01 -26.98
CA LYS A 149 -8.42 1.95 -26.30
C LYS A 149 -8.80 3.26 -25.61
N GLY A 150 -7.99 4.31 -25.77
CA GLY A 150 -8.16 5.58 -25.10
C GLY A 150 -7.84 5.54 -23.61
N ILE A 151 -7.23 4.49 -23.11
CA ILE A 151 -6.81 4.36 -21.71
C ILE A 151 -5.55 5.22 -21.51
N ILE A 152 -5.56 6.03 -20.46
CA ILE A 152 -4.39 6.81 -20.04
C ILE A 152 -3.78 6.10 -18.82
N PHE A 153 -2.54 5.67 -18.96
CA PHE A 153 -1.73 5.12 -17.88
C PHE A 153 -0.32 5.70 -17.98
N MET A 154 0.03 6.57 -17.03
CA MET A 154 1.28 7.32 -17.06
C MET A 154 1.63 7.87 -15.67
N PRO A 155 2.87 8.32 -15.43
CA PRO A 155 3.21 9.06 -14.22
C PRO A 155 2.31 10.27 -14.01
N ILE A 156 1.94 10.55 -12.75
CA ILE A 156 1.07 11.71 -12.44
C ILE A 156 1.76 13.04 -12.81
N SER A 157 3.08 13.11 -12.71
CA SER A 157 3.85 14.29 -13.13
C SER A 157 3.70 14.60 -14.63
N GLU A 158 3.59 13.57 -15.46
CA GLU A 158 3.31 13.68 -16.90
C GLU A 158 1.85 14.05 -17.15
N ALA A 159 0.92 13.45 -16.40
CA ALA A 159 -0.52 13.72 -16.52
C ALA A 159 -0.88 15.17 -16.16
N ILE A 160 -0.22 15.77 -15.17
CA ILE A 160 -0.37 17.20 -14.81
C ILE A 160 -0.12 18.11 -16.00
N GLN A 161 0.82 17.74 -16.87
CA GLN A 161 1.18 18.54 -18.06
C GLN A 161 0.30 18.20 -19.26
N LYS A 162 0.03 16.91 -19.53
CA LYS A 162 -0.66 16.45 -20.76
C LYS A 162 -2.18 16.42 -20.63
N HIS A 163 -2.70 16.21 -19.42
CA HIS A 163 -4.12 16.05 -19.13
C HIS A 163 -4.58 16.96 -17.97
N PRO A 164 -4.22 18.27 -17.98
CA PRO A 164 -4.48 19.17 -16.85
C PRO A 164 -5.95 19.26 -16.45
N GLU A 165 -6.87 19.15 -17.40
CA GLU A 165 -8.30 19.24 -17.11
C GLU A 165 -8.83 18.05 -16.30
N LEU A 166 -8.35 16.83 -16.61
CA LEU A 166 -8.68 15.64 -15.82
C LEU A 166 -8.07 15.73 -14.42
N VAL A 167 -6.79 16.12 -14.36
CA VAL A 167 -6.11 16.23 -13.07
C VAL A 167 -6.76 17.30 -12.19
N LYS A 168 -7.02 18.48 -12.70
CA LYS A 168 -7.71 19.55 -11.95
C LYS A 168 -9.08 19.14 -11.44
N LYS A 169 -9.82 18.34 -12.23
CA LYS A 169 -11.16 17.88 -11.87
C LYS A 169 -11.15 16.89 -10.72
N TYR A 170 -10.18 16.01 -10.69
CA TYR A 170 -10.22 14.84 -9.80
C TYR A 170 -9.18 14.83 -8.68
N LEU A 171 -8.00 15.44 -8.86
CA LEU A 171 -6.96 15.52 -7.84
C LEU A 171 -7.47 16.24 -6.58
N GLY A 172 -7.39 15.58 -5.45
CA GLY A 172 -7.86 16.13 -4.17
C GLY A 172 -9.38 16.12 -4.00
N SER A 173 -10.13 15.54 -4.95
CA SER A 173 -11.60 15.49 -4.88
C SER A 173 -12.10 14.47 -3.85
N VAL A 174 -11.32 13.43 -3.58
CA VAL A 174 -11.62 12.35 -2.65
C VAL A 174 -10.76 12.42 -1.40
N VAL A 175 -9.49 12.75 -1.55
CA VAL A 175 -8.56 13.06 -0.44
C VAL A 175 -8.09 14.51 -0.57
N PRO A 176 -8.84 15.48 -0.02
CA PRO A 176 -8.48 16.90 -0.11
C PRO A 176 -7.19 17.20 0.68
N GLN A 177 -6.53 18.30 0.32
CA GLN A 177 -5.28 18.77 0.95
C GLN A 177 -5.36 18.89 2.48
N LYS A 178 -6.55 19.12 3.03
CA LYS A 178 -6.79 19.28 4.47
C LYS A 178 -7.35 18.03 5.17
N ASP A 179 -7.29 16.86 4.52
CA ASP A 179 -7.90 15.64 5.04
C ASP A 179 -7.27 15.20 6.37
N ASN A 180 -5.96 15.06 6.37
CA ASN A 180 -5.18 14.72 7.56
C ASN A 180 -3.73 15.22 7.40
N PHE A 181 -2.93 15.12 8.46
CA PHE A 181 -1.56 15.61 8.51
C PHE A 181 -0.67 15.05 7.39
N TYR A 182 -0.67 13.74 7.17
CA TYR A 182 0.17 13.09 6.15
C TYR A 182 -0.37 13.28 4.72
N ALA A 183 -1.67 13.41 4.55
CA ALA A 183 -2.25 13.76 3.25
C ALA A 183 -1.95 15.22 2.86
N ALA A 184 -1.91 16.13 3.83
CA ALA A 184 -1.50 17.52 3.62
C ALA A 184 -0.01 17.60 3.26
N LEU A 185 0.85 16.87 4.00
CA LEU A 185 2.28 16.75 3.70
C LEU A 185 2.49 16.19 2.29
N ASN A 186 1.88 15.04 1.97
CA ASN A 186 1.94 14.45 0.63
C ASN A 186 1.51 15.46 -0.44
N SER A 187 0.39 16.14 -0.23
CA SER A 187 -0.10 17.14 -1.19
C SER A 187 0.91 18.25 -1.48
N ALA A 188 1.69 18.67 -0.48
CA ALA A 188 2.73 19.69 -0.66
C ALA A 188 3.95 19.18 -1.43
N VAL A 189 4.34 17.91 -1.23
CA VAL A 189 5.67 17.43 -1.64
C VAL A 189 5.67 16.19 -2.55
N PHE A 190 4.51 15.59 -2.87
CA PHE A 190 4.54 14.40 -3.73
C PHE A 190 5.31 14.67 -5.02
N SER A 191 6.13 13.70 -5.41
CA SER A 191 7.03 13.87 -6.54
C SER A 191 6.57 13.09 -7.77
N ASP A 192 6.07 11.89 -7.58
CA ASP A 192 5.47 11.09 -8.63
C ASP A 192 4.42 10.11 -8.06
N GLY A 193 3.97 9.19 -8.88
CA GLY A 193 2.94 8.22 -8.65
C GLY A 193 2.19 7.97 -9.95
N SER A 194 1.09 7.23 -9.91
CA SER A 194 0.39 6.83 -11.12
C SER A 194 -0.87 7.65 -11.38
N PHE A 195 -1.05 8.00 -12.64
CA PHE A 195 -2.32 8.50 -13.17
C PHE A 195 -2.93 7.46 -14.11
N CYS A 196 -4.17 7.06 -13.81
CA CYS A 196 -4.91 6.12 -14.63
C CYS A 196 -6.31 6.66 -14.92
N TYR A 197 -6.69 6.70 -16.20
CA TYR A 197 -8.04 7.01 -16.63
C TYR A 197 -8.54 5.97 -17.62
N ILE A 198 -9.65 5.32 -17.27
CA ILE A 198 -10.32 4.35 -18.12
C ILE A 198 -11.55 5.00 -18.72
N PRO A 199 -11.65 5.12 -20.06
CA PRO A 199 -12.78 5.76 -20.72
C PRO A 199 -14.11 5.02 -20.52
N LYS A 200 -15.19 5.75 -20.70
CA LYS A 200 -16.56 5.23 -20.60
C LYS A 200 -16.76 3.92 -21.37
N GLY A 201 -17.27 2.90 -20.68
CA GLY A 201 -17.61 1.58 -21.24
C GLY A 201 -16.41 0.69 -21.59
N VAL A 202 -15.19 1.16 -21.33
CA VAL A 202 -13.97 0.39 -21.63
C VAL A 202 -13.67 -0.57 -20.49
N GLN A 203 -13.48 -1.86 -20.86
CA GLN A 203 -12.92 -2.86 -19.97
C GLN A 203 -11.41 -2.88 -20.19
N CYS A 204 -10.62 -2.56 -19.16
CA CYS A 204 -9.17 -2.58 -19.29
C CYS A 204 -8.72 -4.01 -19.66
N PRO A 205 -7.98 -4.19 -20.76
CA PRO A 205 -7.70 -5.53 -21.30
C PRO A 205 -6.64 -6.29 -20.51
N MET A 206 -5.95 -5.61 -19.58
CA MET A 206 -4.83 -6.15 -18.82
C MET A 206 -4.80 -5.57 -17.41
N GLU A 207 -4.10 -6.25 -16.52
CA GLU A 207 -3.77 -5.70 -15.20
C GLU A 207 -2.83 -4.50 -15.37
N LEU A 208 -3.07 -3.44 -14.61
CA LEU A 208 -2.14 -2.32 -14.48
C LEU A 208 -1.35 -2.48 -13.19
N SER A 209 -0.06 -2.25 -13.23
CA SER A 209 0.79 -2.37 -12.04
C SER A 209 1.74 -1.19 -11.91
N THR A 210 1.93 -0.72 -10.70
CA THR A 210 3.01 0.20 -10.36
C THR A 210 3.85 -0.36 -9.24
N TYR A 211 5.16 -0.29 -9.42
CA TYR A 211 6.12 -0.75 -8.44
C TYR A 211 6.91 0.45 -7.90
N PHE A 212 6.87 0.63 -6.58
CA PHE A 212 7.58 1.69 -5.88
C PHE A 212 8.79 1.15 -5.13
N ARG A 213 9.94 1.79 -5.31
CA ARG A 213 11.15 1.49 -4.58
C ARG A 213 11.77 2.74 -4.00
N ILE A 214 11.96 2.76 -2.68
CA ILE A 214 12.84 3.71 -2.01
C ILE A 214 14.27 3.18 -2.16
N ASN A 215 15.21 4.00 -2.60
CA ASN A 215 16.61 3.62 -2.74
C ASN A 215 17.53 4.55 -1.95
N GLU A 216 17.28 5.86 -1.95
CA GLU A 216 18.14 6.87 -1.33
C GLU A 216 17.89 7.01 0.18
N GLY A 217 18.98 7.12 0.99
CA GLY A 217 18.90 7.34 2.43
C GLY A 217 18.61 8.79 2.82
N GLY A 218 18.07 9.01 4.03
CA GLY A 218 17.76 10.35 4.54
C GLY A 218 16.67 11.08 3.77
N THR A 219 15.94 10.36 2.87
CA THR A 219 14.85 10.90 2.06
C THR A 219 13.52 10.33 2.50
N GLY A 220 12.45 11.11 2.36
CA GLY A 220 11.09 10.63 2.43
C GLY A 220 10.57 10.24 1.05
N GLN A 221 9.67 9.26 1.00
CA GLN A 221 8.97 8.85 -0.21
C GLN A 221 7.52 9.35 -0.15
N PHE A 222 7.12 10.11 -1.16
CA PHE A 222 5.82 10.77 -1.22
C PHE A 222 5.16 10.53 -2.57
N GLU A 223 4.31 9.51 -2.66
CA GLU A 223 3.64 9.13 -3.89
C GLU A 223 2.19 9.58 -3.89
N ARG A 224 1.67 9.90 -5.07
CA ARG A 224 0.26 10.18 -5.25
C ARG A 224 -0.32 9.48 -6.46
N THR A 225 -1.21 8.54 -6.21
CA THR A 225 -1.89 7.76 -7.25
C THR A 225 -3.33 8.22 -7.40
N LEU A 226 -3.74 8.44 -8.66
CA LEU A 226 -5.10 8.83 -9.02
C LEU A 226 -5.64 7.90 -10.10
N VAL A 227 -6.65 7.10 -9.76
CA VAL A 227 -7.31 6.17 -10.68
C VAL A 227 -8.76 6.57 -10.89
N ILE A 228 -9.15 6.76 -12.13
CA ILE A 228 -10.49 7.18 -12.54
C ILE A 228 -11.05 6.14 -13.50
N ALA A 229 -12.11 5.44 -13.09
CA ALA A 229 -12.90 4.58 -13.96
C ALA A 229 -14.16 5.33 -14.37
N ASP A 230 -14.27 5.71 -15.65
CA ASP A 230 -15.44 6.40 -16.17
C ASP A 230 -16.64 5.44 -16.30
N LYS A 231 -17.82 5.94 -16.58
CA LYS A 231 -19.10 5.21 -16.56
C LYS A 231 -19.04 3.87 -17.27
N GLY A 232 -19.38 2.79 -16.55
CA GLY A 232 -19.43 1.42 -17.07
C GLY A 232 -18.07 0.84 -17.44
N SER A 233 -16.97 1.39 -16.94
CA SER A 233 -15.62 0.90 -17.20
C SER A 233 -15.13 -0.01 -16.08
N TYR A 234 -14.06 -0.76 -16.36
CA TYR A 234 -13.42 -1.68 -15.42
C TYR A 234 -11.90 -1.55 -15.46
N VAL A 235 -11.28 -1.59 -14.29
CA VAL A 235 -9.83 -1.72 -14.16
C VAL A 235 -9.45 -2.55 -12.94
N SER A 236 -8.42 -3.39 -13.12
CA SER A 236 -7.68 -4.01 -12.03
C SER A 236 -6.28 -3.39 -11.96
N TYR A 237 -5.92 -2.91 -10.78
CA TYR A 237 -4.67 -2.18 -10.54
C TYR A 237 -3.94 -2.78 -9.35
N LEU A 238 -2.64 -2.97 -9.50
CA LEU A 238 -1.77 -3.47 -8.45
C LEU A 238 -0.68 -2.47 -8.08
N GLU A 239 -0.41 -2.34 -6.79
CA GLU A 239 0.68 -1.57 -6.23
C GLU A 239 1.64 -2.50 -5.48
N GLY A 240 2.90 -2.54 -5.91
CA GLY A 240 3.99 -3.22 -5.21
C GLY A 240 4.95 -2.19 -4.60
N CYS A 241 5.45 -2.44 -3.38
CA CYS A 241 6.35 -1.52 -2.69
C CYS A 241 7.47 -2.24 -1.95
N THR A 242 8.71 -1.75 -2.10
CA THR A 242 9.89 -2.26 -1.36
C THR A 242 10.84 -1.14 -0.94
N ALA A 243 11.66 -1.40 0.08
CA ALA A 243 12.77 -0.53 0.49
C ALA A 243 13.99 -1.37 0.90
N PRO A 244 15.23 -0.83 0.74
CA PRO A 244 16.44 -1.49 1.22
C PRO A 244 16.54 -1.45 2.75
N GLN A 245 17.41 -2.28 3.30
CA GLN A 245 17.76 -2.26 4.72
C GLN A 245 18.56 -1.01 5.07
N ARG A 246 18.15 -0.28 6.12
CA ARG A 246 18.84 0.90 6.65
C ARG A 246 18.72 0.99 8.16
N ASP A 247 19.80 1.50 8.81
CA ASP A 247 19.83 1.72 10.26
C ASP A 247 19.00 2.93 10.71
N GLU A 248 18.58 3.78 9.78
CA GLU A 248 17.72 4.93 10.03
C GLU A 248 16.27 4.66 9.61
N ASN A 249 15.32 5.32 10.29
CA ASN A 249 13.93 5.24 9.90
C ASN A 249 13.66 6.09 8.65
N GLN A 250 12.95 5.52 7.69
CA GLN A 250 12.53 6.21 6.47
C GLN A 250 11.03 6.50 6.50
N LEU A 251 10.65 7.72 6.13
CA LEU A 251 9.24 8.12 6.06
C LEU A 251 8.68 7.83 4.67
N HIS A 252 7.64 7.00 4.63
CA HIS A 252 6.79 6.83 3.47
C HIS A 252 5.40 7.40 3.76
N ALA A 253 4.97 8.39 3.00
CA ALA A 253 3.64 8.99 3.14
C ALA A 253 2.97 9.11 1.76
N ALA A 254 2.09 8.18 1.44
CA ALA A 254 1.42 8.09 0.15
C ALA A 254 -0.07 8.46 0.23
N VAL A 255 -0.61 8.91 -0.90
CA VAL A 255 -2.04 9.15 -1.08
C VAL A 255 -2.54 8.45 -2.33
N VAL A 256 -3.65 7.70 -2.20
CA VAL A 256 -4.34 7.05 -3.32
C VAL A 256 -5.79 7.52 -3.36
N GLU A 257 -6.20 8.01 -4.51
CA GLU A 257 -7.58 8.42 -4.80
C GLU A 257 -8.17 7.54 -5.91
N LEU A 258 -9.28 6.84 -5.63
CA LEU A 258 -10.03 6.07 -6.62
C LEU A 258 -11.39 6.72 -6.86
N ILE A 259 -11.75 6.90 -8.12
CA ILE A 259 -13.05 7.43 -8.52
C ILE A 259 -13.71 6.44 -9.47
N ALA A 260 -14.73 5.74 -8.99
CA ALA A 260 -15.59 4.88 -9.79
C ALA A 260 -16.88 5.60 -10.08
N LEU A 261 -17.05 6.05 -11.34
CA LEU A 261 -18.28 6.70 -11.81
C LEU A 261 -19.40 5.67 -11.98
N ASP A 262 -20.59 6.10 -12.43
CA ASP A 262 -21.76 5.22 -12.52
C ASP A 262 -21.44 3.91 -13.25
N ASP A 263 -21.83 2.76 -12.69
CA ASP A 263 -21.65 1.42 -13.24
C ASP A 263 -20.18 0.98 -13.42
N ALA A 264 -19.21 1.74 -12.89
CA ALA A 264 -17.79 1.42 -13.00
C ALA A 264 -17.30 0.51 -11.87
N GLU A 265 -16.25 -0.27 -12.15
CA GLU A 265 -15.59 -1.13 -11.15
C GLU A 265 -14.08 -0.90 -11.13
N ILE A 266 -13.53 -0.74 -9.93
CA ILE A 266 -12.08 -0.67 -9.67
C ILE A 266 -11.72 -1.76 -8.68
N LYS A 267 -10.80 -2.65 -9.06
CA LYS A 267 -10.07 -3.52 -8.15
C LYS A 267 -8.69 -2.90 -7.90
N TYR A 268 -8.35 -2.69 -6.63
CA TYR A 268 -7.05 -2.15 -6.25
C TYR A 268 -6.38 -3.08 -5.27
N SER A 269 -5.30 -3.69 -5.70
CA SER A 269 -4.51 -4.61 -4.89
C SER A 269 -3.19 -3.97 -4.46
N THR A 270 -2.74 -4.27 -3.25
CA THR A 270 -1.43 -3.82 -2.74
C THR A 270 -0.70 -5.00 -2.14
N VAL A 271 0.55 -5.19 -2.55
CA VAL A 271 1.50 -6.10 -1.90
C VAL A 271 2.68 -5.25 -1.44
N GLN A 272 2.85 -5.11 -0.12
CA GLN A 272 3.90 -4.29 0.47
C GLN A 272 4.90 -5.14 1.23
N ASN A 273 6.18 -4.90 0.94
CA ASN A 273 7.31 -5.52 1.62
C ASN A 273 8.36 -4.45 1.93
N TRP A 274 8.10 -3.67 2.95
CA TRP A 274 9.03 -2.66 3.45
C TRP A 274 10.04 -3.27 4.42
N PHE A 275 11.21 -2.66 4.55
CA PHE A 275 12.16 -3.05 5.58
C PHE A 275 11.58 -2.82 6.99
N PRO A 276 11.51 -3.85 7.85
CA PRO A 276 10.85 -3.77 9.15
C PRO A 276 11.69 -3.15 10.27
N GLY A 277 12.96 -2.91 10.03
CA GLY A 277 14.00 -2.70 11.06
C GLY A 277 14.81 -3.97 11.30
N ASP A 278 15.92 -3.83 12.03
CA ASP A 278 16.79 -4.94 12.40
C ASP A 278 16.21 -5.79 13.58
N SER A 279 16.94 -6.79 14.02
CA SER A 279 16.55 -7.67 15.14
C SER A 279 16.37 -6.93 16.47
N ASP A 280 16.94 -5.74 16.62
CA ASP A 280 16.84 -4.89 17.81
C ASP A 280 15.75 -3.80 17.65
N GLY A 281 15.05 -3.76 16.50
CA GLY A 281 14.02 -2.80 16.17
C GLY A 281 14.55 -1.44 15.72
N LYS A 282 15.81 -1.36 15.26
CA LYS A 282 16.38 -0.13 14.70
C LYS A 282 16.08 0.01 13.23
N GLY A 283 15.92 1.24 12.76
CA GLY A 283 15.64 1.52 11.36
C GLY A 283 14.21 1.14 10.96
N GLY A 284 14.05 0.82 9.69
CA GLY A 284 12.77 0.41 9.12
C GLY A 284 11.90 1.58 8.66
N VAL A 285 10.91 1.24 7.85
CA VAL A 285 10.03 2.20 7.20
C VAL A 285 8.85 2.57 8.10
N TYR A 286 8.56 3.86 8.21
CA TYR A 286 7.31 4.40 8.74
C TYR A 286 6.35 4.61 7.56
N ASN A 287 5.36 3.74 7.47
CA ASN A 287 4.45 3.64 6.34
C ASN A 287 3.08 4.26 6.67
N PHE A 288 2.91 5.54 6.35
CA PHE A 288 1.70 6.32 6.62
C PHE A 288 0.93 6.59 5.32
N VAL A 289 -0.14 5.87 5.09
CA VAL A 289 -0.85 5.89 3.80
C VAL A 289 -2.31 6.26 3.95
N THR A 290 -2.76 7.21 3.13
CA THR A 290 -4.17 7.59 2.99
C THR A 290 -4.71 7.09 1.66
N LYS A 291 -5.62 6.11 1.68
CA LYS A 291 -6.29 5.59 0.48
C LYS A 291 -7.79 5.82 0.60
N ARG A 292 -8.41 6.36 -0.46
CA ARG A 292 -9.86 6.58 -0.46
C ARG A 292 -10.47 6.40 -1.83
N GLY A 293 -11.59 5.69 -1.86
CA GLY A 293 -12.40 5.47 -3.05
C GLY A 293 -13.77 6.15 -2.95
N LEU A 294 -14.23 6.72 -4.05
CA LEU A 294 -15.59 7.25 -4.23
C LEU A 294 -16.34 6.37 -5.22
N CYS A 295 -17.48 5.83 -4.79
CA CYS A 295 -18.38 5.03 -5.62
C CYS A 295 -19.65 5.82 -5.94
N GLU A 296 -19.89 6.08 -7.22
CA GLU A 296 -21.16 6.64 -7.72
C GLU A 296 -22.20 5.51 -7.92
N THR A 297 -23.30 5.75 -8.61
CA THR A 297 -24.43 4.82 -8.73
C THR A 297 -23.99 3.49 -9.37
N ASN A 298 -24.35 2.36 -8.73
CA ASN A 298 -24.02 0.99 -9.11
C ASN A 298 -22.50 0.72 -9.20
N ALA A 299 -21.65 1.67 -8.79
CA ALA A 299 -20.22 1.50 -8.87
C ALA A 299 -19.68 0.59 -7.76
N LYS A 300 -18.52 -0.01 -8.02
CA LYS A 300 -17.85 -0.92 -7.08
C LYS A 300 -16.38 -0.58 -6.94
N ILE A 301 -15.89 -0.55 -5.71
CA ILE A 301 -14.45 -0.52 -5.39
C ILE A 301 -14.12 -1.68 -4.46
N SER A 302 -13.12 -2.47 -4.86
CA SER A 302 -12.58 -3.56 -4.05
C SER A 302 -11.12 -3.30 -3.73
N TRP A 303 -10.79 -3.21 -2.45
CA TRP A 303 -9.43 -3.11 -1.93
C TRP A 303 -8.96 -4.49 -1.48
N THR A 304 -7.81 -4.94 -1.98
CA THR A 304 -7.11 -6.12 -1.47
C THR A 304 -5.71 -5.73 -1.04
N GLN A 305 -5.30 -6.03 0.19
CA GLN A 305 -3.96 -5.69 0.65
C GLN A 305 -3.29 -6.81 1.43
N VAL A 306 -1.99 -6.96 1.15
CA VAL A 306 -1.06 -7.77 1.92
C VAL A 306 0.04 -6.83 2.42
N GLU A 307 0.05 -6.63 3.74
CA GLU A 307 0.96 -5.74 4.44
C GLU A 307 1.98 -6.58 5.18
N THR A 308 3.22 -6.52 4.73
CA THR A 308 4.36 -7.12 5.41
C THR A 308 5.48 -6.10 5.55
N GLY A 309 6.35 -6.29 6.49
CA GLY A 309 7.43 -5.33 6.74
C GLY A 309 6.93 -4.06 7.43
N SER A 310 7.66 -2.96 7.25
CA SER A 310 7.54 -1.68 7.97
C SER A 310 7.77 -1.80 9.47
N ALA A 311 8.52 -0.86 10.03
CA ALA A 311 8.61 -0.72 11.49
C ALA A 311 7.27 -0.26 12.07
N ILE A 312 6.65 0.71 11.41
CA ILE A 312 5.33 1.26 11.76
C ILE A 312 4.45 1.29 10.52
N THR A 313 3.27 0.70 10.59
CA THR A 313 2.24 0.81 9.54
C THR A 313 1.01 1.53 10.06
N TRP A 314 0.58 2.55 9.35
CA TRP A 314 -0.62 3.32 9.63
C TRP A 314 -1.40 3.58 8.34
N LYS A 315 -2.44 2.75 8.08
CA LYS A 315 -3.08 2.70 6.77
C LYS A 315 -4.54 2.29 6.84
N TYR A 316 -5.42 3.14 6.33
CA TYR A 316 -6.86 2.93 6.34
C TYR A 316 -7.49 3.21 4.98
N PRO A 317 -7.48 2.27 4.03
CA PRO A 317 -8.27 2.39 2.81
C PRO A 317 -9.74 2.59 3.13
N SER A 318 -10.42 3.40 2.37
CA SER A 318 -11.82 3.71 2.64
C SER A 318 -12.65 3.77 1.37
N CYS A 319 -13.98 3.52 1.51
CA CYS A 319 -14.96 3.70 0.45
C CYS A 319 -16.04 4.68 0.88
N ILE A 320 -16.29 5.69 0.07
CA ILE A 320 -17.46 6.56 0.17
C ILE A 320 -18.49 6.03 -0.83
N LEU A 321 -19.51 5.34 -0.33
CA LEU A 321 -20.60 4.75 -1.09
C LEU A 321 -21.68 5.81 -1.30
N LYS A 322 -21.40 6.75 -2.24
CA LYS A 322 -22.21 7.95 -2.48
C LYS A 322 -23.41 7.67 -3.33
N GLY A 323 -23.25 6.89 -4.39
CA GLY A 323 -24.32 6.55 -5.31
C GLY A 323 -25.19 5.41 -4.79
N ASN A 324 -26.42 5.30 -5.34
CA ASN A 324 -27.31 4.19 -5.01
C ASN A 324 -26.73 2.85 -5.52
N ASN A 325 -26.97 1.77 -4.79
CA ASN A 325 -26.53 0.40 -5.09
C ASN A 325 -24.99 0.26 -5.18
N SER A 326 -24.22 1.25 -4.74
CA SER A 326 -22.76 1.17 -4.77
C SER A 326 -22.23 0.14 -3.76
N VAL A 327 -21.06 -0.43 -4.08
CA VAL A 327 -20.45 -1.54 -3.32
C VAL A 327 -19.03 -1.19 -2.96
N GLY A 328 -18.65 -1.40 -1.69
CA GLY A 328 -17.29 -1.28 -1.20
C GLY A 328 -16.81 -2.58 -0.57
N GLU A 329 -15.65 -3.07 -0.97
CA GLU A 329 -15.06 -4.29 -0.40
C GLU A 329 -13.66 -4.00 0.13
N PHE A 330 -13.30 -4.67 1.21
CA PHE A 330 -11.97 -4.58 1.82
C PHE A 330 -11.53 -5.96 2.31
N TYR A 331 -10.46 -6.44 1.73
CA TYR A 331 -9.81 -7.71 2.06
C TYR A 331 -8.36 -7.42 2.46
N SER A 332 -7.94 -7.79 3.67
CA SER A 332 -6.59 -7.48 4.12
C SER A 332 -5.94 -8.56 4.97
N ILE A 333 -4.63 -8.73 4.77
CA ILE A 333 -3.75 -9.44 5.68
C ILE A 333 -2.68 -8.45 6.14
N ALA A 334 -2.53 -8.30 7.45
CA ALA A 334 -1.43 -7.55 8.06
C ALA A 334 -0.59 -8.50 8.91
N VAL A 335 0.69 -8.65 8.55
CA VAL A 335 1.65 -9.50 9.27
C VAL A 335 2.66 -8.63 9.97
N THR A 336 2.81 -8.85 11.27
CA THR A 336 3.80 -8.16 12.11
C THR A 336 4.64 -9.18 12.87
N ASN A 337 5.94 -8.93 12.95
CA ASN A 337 6.89 -9.75 13.69
C ASN A 337 7.88 -8.85 14.45
N ASN A 338 8.66 -9.41 15.36
CA ASN A 338 9.66 -8.71 16.17
C ASN A 338 9.07 -7.45 16.83
N PHE A 339 9.57 -6.25 16.52
CA PHE A 339 9.14 -4.97 17.10
C PHE A 339 8.17 -4.18 16.22
N GLN A 340 7.69 -4.75 15.13
CA GLN A 340 6.78 -4.08 14.22
C GLN A 340 5.46 -3.73 14.90
N GLN A 341 4.89 -2.58 14.51
CA GLN A 341 3.60 -2.15 14.98
C GLN A 341 2.73 -1.73 13.79
N ALA A 342 1.51 -2.24 13.75
CA ALA A 342 0.55 -1.90 12.72
C ALA A 342 -0.77 -1.44 13.34
N ASP A 343 -1.26 -0.28 12.92
CA ASP A 343 -2.65 0.13 13.11
C ASP A 343 -3.28 0.31 11.73
N THR A 344 -3.94 -0.75 11.27
CA THR A 344 -4.51 -0.84 9.92
C THR A 344 -6.02 -1.01 9.98
N GLY A 345 -6.67 -0.93 8.85
CA GLY A 345 -8.09 -1.18 8.78
C GLY A 345 -8.77 -0.44 7.64
N THR A 346 -10.05 -0.12 7.82
CA THR A 346 -10.84 0.47 6.74
C THR A 346 -11.96 1.38 7.26
N LYS A 347 -12.49 2.20 6.34
CA LYS A 347 -13.69 3.02 6.58
C LYS A 347 -14.69 2.81 5.45
N MET A 348 -15.91 2.38 5.80
CA MET A 348 -17.02 2.23 4.86
C MET A 348 -18.11 3.24 5.20
N ILE A 349 -18.29 4.23 4.32
CA ILE A 349 -19.20 5.36 4.53
C ILE A 349 -20.38 5.24 3.55
N HIS A 350 -21.54 4.88 4.03
CA HIS A 350 -22.75 4.68 3.25
C HIS A 350 -23.58 5.95 3.21
N LEU A 351 -23.75 6.54 2.02
CA LEU A 351 -24.54 7.74 1.76
C LEU A 351 -25.73 7.47 0.84
N GLY A 352 -25.56 6.60 -0.16
CA GLY A 352 -26.57 6.19 -1.12
C GLY A 352 -27.52 5.11 -0.56
N LYS A 353 -28.61 4.83 -1.27
CA LYS A 353 -29.59 3.77 -0.94
C LYS A 353 -29.08 2.42 -1.44
N ASN A 354 -29.45 1.34 -0.75
CA ASN A 354 -29.14 -0.06 -1.09
C ASN A 354 -27.64 -0.32 -1.23
N THR A 355 -26.81 0.45 -0.54
CA THR A 355 -25.37 0.30 -0.58
C THR A 355 -24.90 -0.90 0.22
N LYS A 356 -23.82 -1.54 -0.24
CA LYS A 356 -23.27 -2.73 0.42
C LYS A 356 -21.79 -2.55 0.71
N SER A 357 -21.33 -3.06 1.85
CA SER A 357 -19.91 -3.19 2.15
C SER A 357 -19.56 -4.52 2.78
N THR A 358 -18.38 -5.03 2.42
CA THR A 358 -17.79 -6.24 2.98
C THR A 358 -16.41 -5.93 3.49
N ILE A 359 -16.11 -6.34 4.71
CA ILE A 359 -14.80 -6.16 5.34
C ILE A 359 -14.34 -7.53 5.84
N ILE A 360 -13.21 -8.03 5.32
CA ILE A 360 -12.53 -9.22 5.83
C ILE A 360 -11.08 -8.83 6.10
N SER A 361 -10.73 -8.75 7.38
CA SER A 361 -9.40 -8.33 7.81
C SER A 361 -8.77 -9.42 8.68
N LYS A 362 -7.57 -9.84 8.32
CA LYS A 362 -6.81 -10.86 9.03
C LYS A 362 -5.50 -10.28 9.53
N GLY A 363 -5.25 -10.38 10.83
CA GLY A 363 -4.01 -9.95 11.47
C GLY A 363 -3.18 -11.15 11.94
N ILE A 364 -1.87 -11.13 11.70
CA ILE A 364 -0.94 -12.13 12.24
C ILE A 364 0.11 -11.37 13.03
N SER A 365 0.28 -11.74 14.29
CA SER A 365 1.27 -11.13 15.20
C SER A 365 2.22 -12.18 15.73
N ALA A 366 3.52 -11.90 15.63
CA ALA A 366 4.58 -12.77 16.13
C ALA A 366 5.65 -11.98 16.91
N GLY A 367 6.50 -12.65 17.63
CA GLY A 367 7.58 -12.03 18.41
C GLY A 367 7.04 -11.07 19.48
N LYS A 368 7.44 -9.79 19.42
CA LYS A 368 7.00 -8.71 20.32
C LYS A 368 6.09 -7.69 19.61
N SER A 369 5.59 -8.03 18.43
CA SER A 369 4.85 -7.13 17.58
C SER A 369 3.45 -6.81 18.10
N GLN A 370 2.89 -5.69 17.63
CA GLN A 370 1.55 -5.23 17.96
C GLN A 370 0.77 -4.97 16.68
N ASN A 371 -0.35 -5.66 16.51
CA ASN A 371 -1.21 -5.51 15.33
C ASN A 371 -2.60 -5.05 15.75
N SER A 372 -3.02 -3.92 15.21
CA SER A 372 -4.32 -3.32 15.50
C SER A 372 -5.16 -3.24 14.23
N TYR A 373 -6.40 -3.72 14.31
CA TYR A 373 -7.42 -3.45 13.31
C TYR A 373 -8.33 -2.31 13.77
N ARG A 374 -8.55 -1.32 12.93
CA ARG A 374 -9.46 -0.21 13.18
C ARG A 374 -10.49 -0.09 12.06
N GLY A 375 -11.76 -0.34 12.36
CA GLY A 375 -12.84 -0.32 11.39
C GLY A 375 -13.88 0.75 11.67
N LEU A 376 -14.18 1.59 10.66
CA LEU A 376 -15.33 2.51 10.71
C LEU A 376 -16.39 2.04 9.72
N VAL A 377 -17.61 1.81 10.22
CA VAL A 377 -18.81 1.66 9.39
C VAL A 377 -19.78 2.77 9.73
N GLN A 378 -19.98 3.70 8.80
CA GLN A 378 -20.89 4.82 8.99
C GLN A 378 -22.06 4.74 8.00
N ILE A 379 -23.28 4.67 8.51
CA ILE A 379 -24.50 4.66 7.70
C ILE A 379 -25.25 5.96 7.90
N GLY A 380 -25.29 6.76 6.85
CA GLY A 380 -25.97 8.06 6.82
C GLY A 380 -27.49 7.93 6.90
N SER A 381 -28.18 8.99 7.31
CA SER A 381 -29.63 9.01 7.48
C SER A 381 -30.41 8.71 6.19
N ARG A 382 -29.83 9.00 5.02
CA ARG A 382 -30.43 8.76 3.70
C ARG A 382 -30.10 7.38 3.10
N ALA A 383 -29.16 6.65 3.69
CA ALA A 383 -28.70 5.34 3.21
C ALA A 383 -29.68 4.22 3.60
N THR A 384 -30.84 4.22 2.96
CA THR A 384 -31.89 3.21 3.18
C THR A 384 -31.42 1.85 2.69
N ASN A 385 -31.70 0.77 3.43
CA ASN A 385 -31.35 -0.62 3.13
C ASN A 385 -29.84 -0.83 2.93
N ALA A 386 -29.00 -0.02 3.58
CA ALA A 386 -27.58 -0.24 3.58
C ALA A 386 -27.24 -1.53 4.34
N ARG A 387 -26.26 -2.28 3.83
CA ARG A 387 -25.79 -3.53 4.46
C ARG A 387 -24.27 -3.49 4.64
N ASN A 388 -23.81 -3.94 5.80
CA ASN A 388 -22.39 -4.18 6.07
C ASN A 388 -22.21 -5.56 6.67
N PHE A 389 -21.18 -6.27 6.20
CA PHE A 389 -20.59 -7.43 6.84
C PHE A 389 -19.13 -7.12 7.17
N SER A 390 -18.72 -7.35 8.42
CA SER A 390 -17.35 -7.15 8.88
C SER A 390 -16.87 -8.37 9.65
N GLN A 391 -15.73 -8.92 9.24
CA GLN A 391 -15.06 -10.01 9.93
C GLN A 391 -13.59 -9.60 10.17
N CYS A 392 -13.14 -9.72 11.44
CA CYS A 392 -11.81 -9.35 11.87
C CYS A 392 -11.19 -10.51 12.66
N ASP A 393 -10.27 -11.23 12.02
CA ASP A 393 -9.62 -12.38 12.65
C ASP A 393 -8.17 -12.08 12.98
N SER A 394 -7.73 -12.46 14.16
CA SER A 394 -6.34 -12.31 14.61
C SER A 394 -5.74 -13.66 14.99
N LEU A 395 -4.52 -13.89 14.53
CA LEU A 395 -3.71 -15.08 14.86
C LEU A 395 -2.46 -14.64 15.61
N LEU A 396 -2.30 -15.14 16.83
CA LEU A 396 -1.14 -14.87 17.68
C LEU A 396 -0.15 -16.03 17.62
N MET A 397 1.14 -15.68 17.46
CA MET A 397 2.26 -16.61 17.40
C MET A 397 3.29 -16.21 18.47
N GLY A 398 3.19 -16.79 19.65
CA GLY A 398 4.04 -16.45 20.80
C GLY A 398 3.27 -15.83 21.96
N ASN A 399 4.00 -15.37 22.98
CA ASN A 399 3.44 -14.86 24.24
C ASN A 399 3.52 -13.34 24.37
N ASP A 400 4.44 -12.70 23.63
CA ASP A 400 4.76 -11.27 23.79
C ASP A 400 4.16 -10.38 22.71
N CYS A 401 3.51 -10.98 21.70
CA CYS A 401 2.82 -10.25 20.64
C CYS A 401 1.38 -9.91 21.05
N GLY A 402 0.81 -8.87 20.41
CA GLY A 402 -0.54 -8.40 20.69
C GLY A 402 -1.40 -8.24 19.45
N ALA A 403 -2.71 -8.43 19.64
CA ALA A 403 -3.73 -8.10 18.65
C ALA A 403 -4.82 -7.24 19.29
N HIS A 404 -5.20 -6.16 18.61
CA HIS A 404 -6.16 -5.19 19.11
C HIS A 404 -7.21 -4.90 18.05
N THR A 405 -8.46 -4.73 18.46
CA THR A 405 -9.58 -4.45 17.55
C THR A 405 -10.34 -3.23 18.03
N PHE A 406 -10.47 -2.21 17.16
CA PHE A 406 -11.14 -0.94 17.44
C PHE A 406 -12.29 -0.73 16.44
N PRO A 407 -13.44 -1.39 16.61
CA PRO A 407 -14.59 -1.16 15.76
C PRO A 407 -15.29 0.14 16.14
N TYR A 408 -15.70 0.92 15.14
CA TYR A 408 -16.56 2.06 15.30
C TYR A 408 -17.73 1.99 14.33
N ILE A 409 -18.95 1.85 14.85
CA ILE A 409 -20.16 1.65 14.05
C ILE A 409 -21.15 2.76 14.37
N GLU A 410 -21.45 3.60 13.38
CA GLU A 410 -22.42 4.68 13.48
C GLU A 410 -23.58 4.46 12.52
N VAL A 411 -24.79 4.27 13.03
CA VAL A 411 -25.99 3.98 12.21
C VAL A 411 -27.04 5.06 12.42
N LYS A 412 -27.36 5.80 11.36
CA LYS A 412 -28.38 6.86 11.35
C LYS A 412 -29.64 6.46 10.56
N ASN A 413 -29.77 5.22 10.10
CA ASN A 413 -30.93 4.74 9.36
C ASN A 413 -31.41 3.39 9.89
N LYS A 414 -32.68 3.31 10.27
CA LYS A 414 -33.26 2.12 10.91
C LYS A 414 -33.45 0.91 10.00
N THR A 415 -33.30 1.07 8.67
CA THR A 415 -33.39 -0.03 7.71
C THR A 415 -32.05 -0.69 7.43
N ALA A 416 -30.97 -0.20 8.05
CA ALA A 416 -29.63 -0.75 7.89
C ALA A 416 -29.51 -2.13 8.55
N GLN A 417 -28.68 -2.97 7.95
CA GLN A 417 -28.28 -4.27 8.49
C GLN A 417 -26.77 -4.30 8.63
N ILE A 418 -26.28 -4.59 9.83
CA ILE A 418 -24.85 -4.65 10.14
C ILE A 418 -24.57 -5.95 10.88
N GLU A 419 -23.57 -6.66 10.38
CA GLU A 419 -23.00 -7.84 10.99
C GLU A 419 -21.51 -7.57 11.27
N HIS A 420 -21.07 -7.83 12.49
CA HIS A 420 -19.68 -7.66 12.88
C HIS A 420 -19.22 -8.84 13.73
N GLU A 421 -18.18 -9.52 13.26
CA GLU A 421 -17.54 -10.63 13.95
C GLU A 421 -16.07 -10.30 14.20
N ALA A 422 -15.56 -10.70 15.36
CA ALA A 422 -14.13 -10.59 15.66
C ALA A 422 -13.67 -11.84 16.41
N THR A 423 -12.61 -12.45 15.93
CA THR A 423 -11.99 -13.61 16.57
C THR A 423 -10.51 -13.37 16.84
N THR A 424 -10.01 -13.95 17.92
CA THR A 424 -8.59 -14.00 18.21
C THR A 424 -8.24 -15.42 18.60
N SER A 425 -7.29 -16.00 17.88
CA SER A 425 -6.79 -17.33 18.15
C SER A 425 -5.27 -17.29 18.32
N LYS A 426 -4.73 -18.29 19.03
CA LYS A 426 -3.31 -18.50 19.20
C LYS A 426 -2.96 -19.88 18.65
N ILE A 427 -1.83 -20.00 17.96
CA ILE A 427 -1.30 -21.31 17.57
C ILE A 427 -0.96 -22.07 18.87
N GLY A 428 -1.69 -23.17 19.09
CA GLY A 428 -1.55 -23.99 20.30
C GLY A 428 -0.47 -25.03 20.13
N GLU A 429 0.22 -25.37 21.25
CA GLU A 429 1.19 -26.47 21.29
C GLU A 429 0.58 -27.80 20.85
N GLU A 430 -0.70 -28.03 21.13
CA GLU A 430 -1.41 -29.24 20.70
C GLU A 430 -1.53 -29.35 19.17
N GLN A 431 -1.73 -28.24 18.48
CA GLN A 431 -1.81 -28.22 17.02
C GLN A 431 -0.44 -28.53 16.40
N LEU A 432 0.62 -27.94 16.95
CA LEU A 432 2.00 -28.20 16.52
C LEU A 432 2.38 -29.65 16.84
N PHE A 433 2.08 -30.12 18.03
CA PHE A 433 2.32 -31.51 18.41
C PHE A 433 1.62 -32.51 17.49
N TYR A 434 0.34 -32.24 17.12
CA TYR A 434 -0.40 -33.07 16.18
C TYR A 434 0.27 -33.15 14.80
N CYS A 435 0.81 -32.04 14.30
CA CYS A 435 1.57 -31.99 13.05
C CYS A 435 2.90 -32.75 13.17
N ASN A 436 3.64 -32.52 14.26
CA ASN A 436 4.92 -33.15 14.51
C ASN A 436 4.81 -34.68 14.61
N GLN A 437 3.73 -35.20 15.23
CA GLN A 437 3.46 -36.64 15.29
C GLN A 437 3.23 -37.29 13.91
N ARG A 438 2.98 -36.48 12.88
CA ARG A 438 2.83 -36.89 11.47
C ARG A 438 4.09 -36.65 10.64
N GLY A 439 5.19 -36.30 11.28
CA GLY A 439 6.46 -36.03 10.61
C GLY A 439 6.53 -34.67 9.91
N ILE A 440 5.59 -33.75 10.20
CA ILE A 440 5.65 -32.37 9.74
C ILE A 440 6.41 -31.58 10.80
N ASP A 441 7.55 -31.00 10.43
CA ASP A 441 8.32 -30.15 11.35
C ASP A 441 7.55 -28.90 11.76
N THR A 442 7.95 -28.27 12.86
CA THR A 442 7.24 -27.13 13.45
C THR A 442 7.12 -25.95 12.48
N GLU A 443 8.17 -25.62 11.74
CA GLU A 443 8.15 -24.51 10.77
C GLU A 443 7.15 -24.76 9.64
N LYS A 444 7.15 -25.98 9.09
CA LYS A 444 6.17 -26.36 8.06
C LYS A 444 4.75 -26.39 8.61
N ALA A 445 4.57 -26.82 9.86
CA ALA A 445 3.25 -26.81 10.51
C ALA A 445 2.72 -25.38 10.63
N ILE A 446 3.57 -24.44 11.04
CA ILE A 446 3.23 -23.01 11.13
C ILE A 446 2.90 -22.45 9.75
N ALA A 447 3.73 -22.69 8.75
CA ALA A 447 3.48 -22.26 7.38
C ALA A 447 2.13 -22.77 6.83
N LEU A 448 1.77 -24.03 7.13
CA LEU A 448 0.48 -24.61 6.76
C LEU A 448 -0.70 -23.90 7.44
N ILE A 449 -0.59 -23.59 8.74
CA ILE A 449 -1.64 -22.90 9.51
C ILE A 449 -1.80 -21.47 8.97
N VAL A 450 -0.70 -20.73 8.80
CA VAL A 450 -0.69 -19.36 8.28
C VAL A 450 -1.25 -19.30 6.86
N ASN A 451 -0.83 -20.21 5.98
CA ASN A 451 -1.35 -20.29 4.61
C ASN A 451 -2.86 -20.60 4.59
N GLY A 452 -3.32 -21.50 5.47
CA GLY A 452 -4.74 -21.79 5.63
C GLY A 452 -5.55 -20.57 6.09
N PHE A 453 -5.02 -19.86 7.10
CA PHE A 453 -5.63 -18.64 7.64
C PHE A 453 -5.71 -17.52 6.58
N SER A 454 -4.71 -17.40 5.73
CA SER A 454 -4.55 -16.33 4.75
C SER A 454 -5.23 -16.63 3.40
N LYS A 455 -5.59 -17.88 3.13
CA LYS A 455 -5.99 -18.40 1.80
C LYS A 455 -7.10 -17.59 1.13
N GLU A 456 -8.12 -17.21 1.89
CA GLU A 456 -9.27 -16.48 1.36
C GLU A 456 -8.86 -15.16 0.70
N ILE A 457 -7.97 -14.40 1.36
CA ILE A 457 -7.52 -13.10 0.88
C ILE A 457 -6.50 -13.25 -0.25
N LEU A 458 -5.57 -14.21 -0.12
CA LEU A 458 -4.60 -14.48 -1.19
C LEU A 458 -5.29 -14.85 -2.51
N ASN A 459 -6.42 -15.54 -2.46
CA ASN A 459 -7.20 -15.89 -3.65
C ASN A 459 -7.89 -14.68 -4.33
N MET A 460 -7.94 -13.52 -3.66
CA MET A 460 -8.45 -12.28 -4.28
C MET A 460 -7.40 -11.55 -5.13
N LEU A 461 -6.12 -11.89 -4.95
CA LEU A 461 -5.02 -11.34 -5.75
C LEU A 461 -4.94 -12.03 -7.12
N PRO A 462 -4.45 -11.35 -8.16
CA PRO A 462 -3.97 -12.01 -9.37
C PRO A 462 -2.94 -13.10 -9.02
N MET A 463 -2.91 -14.19 -9.83
CA MET A 463 -2.17 -15.40 -9.48
C MET A 463 -0.68 -15.15 -9.23
N GLU A 464 -0.05 -14.31 -10.04
CA GLU A 464 1.39 -13.97 -9.94
C GLU A 464 1.71 -13.32 -8.58
N PHE A 465 0.85 -12.39 -8.17
CA PHE A 465 1.00 -11.66 -6.91
C PHE A 465 0.56 -12.47 -5.68
N ALA A 466 -0.35 -13.42 -5.87
CA ALA A 466 -0.70 -14.37 -4.82
C ALA A 466 0.48 -15.27 -4.43
N VAL A 467 1.30 -15.67 -5.43
CA VAL A 467 2.54 -16.47 -5.21
C VAL A 467 3.58 -15.63 -4.47
N GLU A 468 3.81 -14.39 -4.90
CA GLU A 468 4.72 -13.45 -4.23
C GLU A 468 4.28 -13.19 -2.78
N ALA A 469 3.01 -12.82 -2.59
CA ALA A 469 2.45 -12.56 -1.27
C ALA A 469 2.60 -13.77 -0.34
N LYS A 470 2.37 -14.99 -0.84
CA LYS A 470 2.55 -16.21 -0.07
C LYS A 470 4.01 -16.39 0.38
N LYS A 471 4.97 -16.19 -0.52
CA LYS A 471 6.41 -16.26 -0.20
C LYS A 471 6.79 -15.20 0.86
N LEU A 472 6.26 -13.98 0.74
CA LEU A 472 6.49 -12.91 1.71
C LEU A 472 5.92 -13.23 3.10
N LEU A 473 4.74 -13.85 3.17
CA LEU A 473 4.17 -14.30 4.44
C LEU A 473 5.06 -15.35 5.12
N GLU A 474 5.60 -16.31 4.36
CA GLU A 474 6.50 -17.34 4.86
C GLU A 474 7.80 -16.72 5.41
N ILE A 475 8.45 -15.83 4.65
CA ILE A 475 9.69 -15.16 5.04
C ILE A 475 9.48 -14.25 6.27
N SER A 476 8.38 -13.49 6.31
CA SER A 476 8.10 -12.56 7.41
C SER A 476 7.91 -13.26 8.78
N LEU A 477 7.61 -14.54 8.76
CA LEU A 477 7.35 -15.35 9.96
C LEU A 477 8.43 -16.39 10.25
N GLU A 478 9.48 -16.49 9.42
CA GLU A 478 10.63 -17.36 9.71
C GLU A 478 11.24 -17.01 11.07
N GLY A 479 11.53 -18.03 11.87
CA GLY A 479 12.13 -17.86 13.20
C GLY A 479 11.23 -17.24 14.28
N SER A 480 9.94 -17.04 13.99
CA SER A 480 9.01 -16.37 14.92
C SER A 480 8.49 -17.27 16.04
N VAL A 481 8.79 -18.55 16.01
CA VAL A 481 8.41 -19.54 17.04
C VAL A 481 9.68 -20.24 17.55
N GLY A 482 10.19 -19.75 18.66
CA GLY A 482 11.28 -20.31 19.44
C GLY A 482 10.92 -20.31 20.91
#